data_6e2762e30c3c7225be1327daf17aa070
#
_entry.id   6e2762e30c3c7225be1327daf17aa070
#
_cell.length_a   1.000
_cell.length_b   1.000
_cell.length_c   1.000
_cell.angle_alpha   90.00
_cell.angle_beta   90.00
_cell.angle_gamma   90.00
#
_symmetry.space_group_name_H-M   'P 1'
#
loop_
_entity.id
_entity.type
_entity.pdbx_description
1 polymer ?
#
loop_
_entity_poly.entity_id
_entity_poly.type
_entity_poly.pdbx_seq_one_letter_code
_entity_poly.pdbx_strand_id
1 'polypeptide(L)'
;IRFSIRISLIYMGIFMLTVIPMFRRQTITFLDVGQGDCFIADTSAGLIVSDGGSSSVDQVGKYRILPYIKYLGYQKIRAAVLSHMDEDHYSGILELIKMGRVEYLGLPEVEKDTAMEKLIKAAEQNNTKIFYLSRGRMIRTRDTCLEILHPQKNSNMEKNAASLVMQGKVLGYQMLLTGDVEKEGEEQLLGEGLKQTEILKAAHHGSKNSTSSEFLQKVQPEQTIISCGQNNR
;
A
#
# COMPACT_ATOMS: atom_id res chain seq x y z
N ILE A 1 28.71 26.55 38.62
CA ILE A 1 28.99 26.42 37.15
C ILE A 1 28.76 24.97 36.66
N ARG A 2 29.42 23.96 37.30
CA ARG A 2 29.23 22.55 36.87
C ARG A 2 27.82 22.00 37.01
N PHE A 3 27.03 22.44 37.99
CA PHE A 3 25.64 22.03 38.22
C PHE A 3 24.73 22.61 37.14
N SER A 4 24.90 23.89 36.79
CA SER A 4 24.13 24.56 35.75
C SER A 4 24.35 23.93 34.37
N ILE A 5 25.59 23.53 34.04
CA ILE A 5 25.90 22.86 32.77
C ILE A 5 25.20 21.50 32.67
N ARG A 6 25.16 20.72 33.76
CA ARG A 6 24.49 19.42 33.76
C ARG A 6 22.97 19.57 33.54
N ILE A 7 22.36 20.56 34.16
CA ILE A 7 20.93 20.87 33.99
C ILE A 7 20.67 21.29 32.53
N SER A 8 21.49 22.18 31.96
CA SER A 8 21.36 22.59 30.57
C SER A 8 21.48 21.43 29.59
N LEU A 9 22.41 20.47 29.81
CA LEU A 9 22.56 19.29 28.99
C LEU A 9 21.34 18.36 29.07
N ILE A 10 20.75 18.23 30.27
CA ILE A 10 19.52 17.44 30.46
C ILE A 10 18.34 18.08 29.67
N TYR A 11 18.15 19.41 29.81
CA TYR A 11 17.09 20.11 29.06
C TYR A 11 17.32 20.06 27.56
N MET A 12 18.57 20.19 27.09
CA MET A 12 18.91 20.05 25.67
C MET A 12 18.63 18.62 25.18
N GLY A 13 18.94 17.59 25.97
CA GLY A 13 18.62 16.21 25.66
C GLY A 13 17.10 15.96 25.57
N ILE A 14 16.34 16.47 26.56
CA ILE A 14 14.87 16.38 26.52
C ILE A 14 14.29 17.15 25.32
N PHE A 15 14.82 18.36 25.04
CA PHE A 15 14.42 19.16 23.89
C PHE A 15 14.71 18.42 22.57
N MET A 16 15.89 17.84 22.41
CA MET A 16 16.20 17.01 21.23
C MET A 16 15.27 15.81 21.10
N LEU A 17 14.99 15.09 22.18
CA LEU A 17 14.05 13.94 22.18
C LEU A 17 12.63 14.32 21.83
N THR A 18 12.20 15.55 22.15
CA THR A 18 10.82 16.01 21.88
C THR A 18 10.69 16.70 20.53
N VAL A 19 11.72 17.40 20.06
CA VAL A 19 11.67 18.24 18.84
C VAL A 19 12.11 17.47 17.60
N ILE A 20 13.10 16.58 17.68
CA ILE A 20 13.53 15.76 16.52
C ILE A 20 12.39 14.97 15.90
N PRO A 21 11.48 14.32 16.64
CA PRO A 21 10.31 13.64 16.06
C PRO A 21 9.35 14.57 15.30
N MET A 22 9.33 15.88 15.62
CA MET A 22 8.45 16.85 14.93
C MET A 22 8.91 17.17 13.51
N PHE A 23 10.19 16.91 13.16
CA PHE A 23 10.75 17.11 11.82
C PHE A 23 10.79 15.84 11.00
N ARG A 24 9.96 14.86 11.35
CA ARG A 24 9.86 13.63 10.59
C ARG A 24 9.39 13.91 9.17
N ARG A 25 10.23 13.55 8.19
CA ARG A 25 9.83 13.62 6.77
C ARG A 25 8.84 12.50 6.49
N GLN A 26 7.68 12.89 6.00
CA GLN A 26 6.74 11.96 5.39
C GLN A 26 7.35 11.40 4.10
N THR A 27 7.17 10.10 3.87
CA THR A 27 7.81 9.40 2.74
C THR A 27 6.82 8.51 2.00
N ILE A 28 7.09 8.35 0.72
CA ILE A 28 6.49 7.32 -0.14
C ILE A 28 7.58 6.31 -0.43
N THR A 29 7.29 5.04 -0.25
CA THR A 29 8.25 3.95 -0.47
C THR A 29 7.60 2.81 -1.23
N PHE A 30 8.27 2.34 -2.27
CA PHE A 30 8.04 1.04 -2.86
C PHE A 30 9.12 0.11 -2.28
N LEU A 31 8.72 -0.76 -1.37
CA LEU A 31 9.65 -1.61 -0.64
C LEU A 31 9.99 -2.85 -1.48
N ASP A 32 11.28 -3.15 -1.62
CA ASP A 32 11.72 -4.39 -2.24
C ASP A 32 11.31 -5.61 -1.39
N VAL A 33 10.32 -6.32 -1.88
CA VAL A 33 9.79 -7.55 -1.29
C VAL A 33 10.14 -8.80 -2.12
N GLY A 34 10.97 -8.65 -3.16
CA GLY A 34 11.23 -9.68 -4.17
C GLY A 34 10.12 -9.70 -5.22
N GLN A 35 9.64 -10.88 -5.61
CA GLN A 35 8.48 -10.98 -6.52
C GLN A 35 7.21 -10.72 -5.71
N GLY A 36 6.63 -9.53 -5.89
CA GLY A 36 5.46 -9.05 -5.19
C GLY A 36 5.42 -7.53 -5.06
N ASP A 37 4.42 -7.02 -4.36
CA ASP A 37 4.19 -5.59 -4.18
C ASP A 37 4.18 -5.17 -2.71
N CYS A 38 4.73 -4.00 -2.42
CA CYS A 38 4.56 -3.33 -1.14
C CYS A 38 4.77 -1.82 -1.28
N PHE A 39 3.69 -1.08 -1.34
CA PHE A 39 3.68 0.39 -1.29
C PHE A 39 3.42 0.86 0.14
N ILE A 40 4.21 1.81 0.62
CA ILE A 40 4.09 2.39 1.97
C ILE A 40 4.08 3.91 1.88
N ALA A 41 3.03 4.54 2.39
CA ALA A 41 2.95 5.98 2.58
C ALA A 41 2.96 6.32 4.07
N ASP A 42 3.95 7.12 4.50
CA ASP A 42 4.04 7.68 5.85
C ASP A 42 3.21 8.97 5.90
N THR A 43 1.95 8.87 6.29
CA THR A 43 0.98 9.96 6.26
C THR A 43 0.77 10.62 7.62
N SER A 44 0.10 11.75 7.65
CA SER A 44 -0.32 12.42 8.90
C SER A 44 -1.23 11.58 9.80
N ALA A 45 -1.87 10.54 9.24
CA ALA A 45 -2.75 9.62 9.97
C ALA A 45 -2.04 8.32 10.40
N GLY A 46 -0.77 8.15 10.06
CA GLY A 46 0.02 6.94 10.24
C GLY A 46 0.32 6.23 8.90
N LEU A 47 0.86 5.03 8.96
CA LEU A 47 1.23 4.28 7.77
C LEU A 47 0.00 3.75 7.02
N ILE A 48 -0.09 4.09 5.73
CA ILE A 48 -0.97 3.43 4.76
C ILE A 48 -0.10 2.52 3.90
N VAL A 49 -0.48 1.26 3.82
CA VAL A 49 0.24 0.25 3.03
C VAL A 49 -0.73 -0.30 1.99
N SER A 50 -0.32 -0.30 0.72
CA SER A 50 -1.04 -1.00 -0.34
C SER A 50 -0.24 -2.21 -0.74
N ASP A 51 -0.85 -3.37 -0.59
CA ASP A 51 -0.23 -4.67 -0.71
C ASP A 51 0.95 -4.89 0.26
N GLY A 52 1.51 -6.06 0.28
CA GLY A 52 2.64 -6.40 1.14
C GLY A 52 2.82 -7.90 1.17
N GLY A 53 3.10 -8.47 0.00
CA GLY A 53 3.31 -9.89 -0.17
C GLY A 53 4.57 -10.20 -0.96
N SER A 54 4.88 -11.48 -1.05
CA SER A 54 5.96 -12.01 -1.88
C SER A 54 5.73 -13.47 -2.18
N SER A 55 6.01 -13.88 -3.43
CA SER A 55 6.08 -15.29 -3.85
C SER A 55 7.53 -15.82 -3.85
N SER A 56 8.53 -14.98 -3.59
CA SER A 56 9.96 -15.36 -3.62
C SER A 56 10.69 -15.15 -2.30
N VAL A 57 10.07 -14.50 -1.32
CA VAL A 57 10.66 -14.22 0.00
C VAL A 57 9.75 -14.78 1.10
N ASP A 58 10.23 -15.77 1.79
CA ASP A 58 9.54 -16.36 2.94
C ASP A 58 9.44 -15.36 4.10
N GLN A 59 8.29 -15.35 4.78
CA GLN A 59 8.02 -14.48 5.93
C GLN A 59 8.33 -13.01 5.65
N VAL A 60 7.94 -12.52 4.47
CA VAL A 60 8.22 -11.16 4.00
C VAL A 60 7.69 -10.08 4.96
N GLY A 61 6.53 -10.32 5.57
CA GLY A 61 5.96 -9.43 6.58
C GLY A 61 6.87 -9.26 7.78
N LYS A 62 7.41 -10.36 8.29
CA LYS A 62 8.28 -10.38 9.47
C LYS A 62 9.69 -9.84 9.18
N TYR A 63 10.28 -10.18 8.03
CA TYR A 63 11.70 -9.92 7.79
C TYR A 63 11.98 -8.73 6.87
N ARG A 64 10.99 -8.24 6.11
CA ARG A 64 11.12 -7.06 5.25
C ARG A 64 10.23 -5.92 5.72
N ILE A 65 8.91 -6.13 5.80
CA ILE A 65 7.96 -5.04 6.06
C ILE A 65 8.05 -4.57 7.52
N LEU A 66 8.00 -5.48 8.50
CA LEU A 66 8.04 -5.12 9.93
C LEU A 66 9.32 -4.36 10.33
N PRO A 67 10.54 -4.76 9.92
CA PRO A 67 11.74 -3.97 10.18
C PRO A 67 11.67 -2.57 9.59
N TYR A 68 11.14 -2.41 8.37
CA TYR A 68 11.02 -1.11 7.73
C TYR A 68 10.03 -0.19 8.44
N ILE A 69 8.83 -0.67 8.81
CA ILE A 69 7.88 0.16 9.56
C ILE A 69 8.42 0.56 10.94
N LYS A 70 9.21 -0.32 11.59
CA LYS A 70 9.92 0.00 12.83
C LYS A 70 11.02 1.05 12.63
N TYR A 71 11.78 0.97 11.53
CA TYR A 71 12.74 2.00 11.15
C TYR A 71 12.06 3.35 10.97
N LEU A 72 10.87 3.38 10.37
CA LEU A 72 10.03 4.56 10.31
C LEU A 72 9.46 4.97 11.70
N GLY A 73 9.73 4.25 12.79
CA GLY A 73 9.29 4.53 14.16
C GLY A 73 7.86 4.11 14.47
N TYR A 74 7.23 3.28 13.63
CA TYR A 74 5.89 2.78 13.89
C TYR A 74 5.89 1.37 14.49
N GLN A 75 4.90 1.08 15.31
CA GLN A 75 4.66 -0.26 15.87
C GLN A 75 3.56 -1.01 15.10
N LYS A 76 2.70 -0.25 14.40
CA LYS A 76 1.56 -0.78 13.65
C LYS A 76 1.36 -0.01 12.35
N ILE A 77 0.80 -0.71 11.37
CA ILE A 77 0.23 -0.12 10.16
C ILE A 77 -1.16 0.40 10.50
N ARG A 78 -1.45 1.66 10.14
CA ARG A 78 -2.76 2.27 10.33
C ARG A 78 -3.80 1.63 9.44
N ALA A 79 -3.50 1.51 8.14
CA ALA A 79 -4.37 0.82 7.18
C ALA A 79 -3.55 0.04 6.18
N ALA A 80 -3.82 -1.24 6.04
CA ALA A 80 -3.35 -2.08 4.94
C ALA A 80 -4.51 -2.26 3.96
N VAL A 81 -4.27 -2.01 2.68
CA VAL A 81 -5.24 -2.15 1.60
C VAL A 81 -4.70 -3.19 0.64
N LEU A 82 -5.47 -4.22 0.35
CA LEU A 82 -5.09 -5.25 -0.60
C LEU A 82 -5.75 -5.02 -1.95
N SER A 83 -4.96 -5.09 -3.02
CA SER A 83 -5.46 -4.95 -4.38
C SER A 83 -6.26 -6.18 -4.80
N HIS A 84 -5.73 -7.37 -4.52
CA HIS A 84 -6.36 -8.65 -4.77
C HIS A 84 -5.77 -9.75 -3.88
N MET A 85 -6.18 -11.02 -4.06
CA MET A 85 -5.90 -12.09 -3.12
C MET A 85 -4.84 -13.08 -3.64
N ASP A 86 -3.80 -12.61 -4.33
CA ASP A 86 -2.64 -13.43 -4.68
C ASP A 86 -1.54 -13.32 -3.64
N GLU A 87 -0.75 -14.37 -3.47
CA GLU A 87 0.19 -14.53 -2.36
C GLU A 87 1.26 -13.43 -2.33
N ASP A 88 1.69 -12.98 -3.48
CA ASP A 88 2.67 -11.91 -3.65
C ASP A 88 2.11 -10.50 -3.38
N HIS A 89 0.84 -10.40 -3.01
CA HIS A 89 0.19 -9.17 -2.54
C HIS A 89 -0.24 -9.24 -1.07
N TYR A 90 -0.74 -10.41 -0.57
CA TYR A 90 -1.29 -10.45 0.77
C TYR A 90 -0.43 -11.15 1.83
N SER A 91 0.54 -12.00 1.46
CA SER A 91 1.20 -12.93 2.41
C SER A 91 1.83 -12.24 3.61
N GLY A 92 2.58 -11.17 3.41
CA GLY A 92 3.19 -10.41 4.50
C GLY A 92 2.18 -9.60 5.32
N ILE A 93 1.12 -9.09 4.70
CA ILE A 93 0.04 -8.43 5.45
C ILE A 93 -0.67 -9.42 6.36
N LEU A 94 -0.93 -10.65 5.91
CA LEU A 94 -1.48 -11.71 6.74
C LEU A 94 -0.58 -12.03 7.95
N GLU A 95 0.74 -12.08 7.75
CA GLU A 95 1.70 -12.25 8.84
C GLU A 95 1.59 -11.10 9.86
N LEU A 96 1.55 -9.86 9.38
CA LEU A 96 1.47 -8.67 10.22
C LEU A 96 0.13 -8.58 10.97
N ILE A 97 -0.97 -9.01 10.37
CA ILE A 97 -2.27 -9.15 11.05
C ILE A 97 -2.15 -10.15 12.20
N LYS A 98 -1.60 -11.34 11.96
CA LYS A 98 -1.39 -12.37 13.00
C LYS A 98 -0.48 -11.91 14.14
N MET A 99 0.42 -10.97 13.87
CA MET A 99 1.27 -10.34 14.89
C MET A 99 0.59 -9.14 15.60
N GLY A 100 -0.67 -8.81 15.29
CA GLY A 100 -1.38 -7.65 15.82
C GLY A 100 -0.79 -6.31 15.38
N ARG A 101 -0.20 -6.25 14.17
CA ARG A 101 0.49 -5.08 13.64
C ARG A 101 -0.31 -4.27 12.63
N VAL A 102 -1.58 -4.62 12.37
CA VAL A 102 -2.47 -3.91 11.44
C VAL A 102 -3.73 -3.47 12.19
N GLU A 103 -4.08 -2.19 12.09
CA GLU A 103 -5.29 -1.66 12.74
C GLU A 103 -6.52 -1.80 11.84
N TYR A 104 -6.39 -1.46 10.56
CA TYR A 104 -7.46 -1.53 9.58
C TYR A 104 -7.01 -2.32 8.35
N LEU A 105 -7.87 -3.20 7.86
CA LEU A 105 -7.68 -3.99 6.63
C LEU A 105 -8.75 -3.58 5.61
N GLY A 106 -8.32 -3.03 4.48
CA GLY A 106 -9.15 -2.74 3.32
C GLY A 106 -9.10 -3.89 2.32
N LEU A 107 -10.25 -4.39 1.93
CA LEU A 107 -10.41 -5.48 0.98
C LEU A 107 -11.26 -5.02 -0.21
N PRO A 108 -11.02 -5.50 -1.44
CA PRO A 108 -11.92 -5.26 -2.56
C PRO A 108 -13.30 -5.88 -2.28
N GLU A 109 -14.36 -5.21 -2.73
CA GLU A 109 -15.74 -5.67 -2.58
C GLU A 109 -16.13 -6.59 -3.74
N VAL A 110 -15.51 -7.76 -3.79
CA VAL A 110 -15.68 -8.82 -4.80
C VAL A 110 -16.12 -10.12 -4.12
N GLU A 111 -16.37 -11.16 -4.92
CA GLU A 111 -16.67 -12.50 -4.38
C GLU A 111 -15.49 -12.99 -3.52
N LYS A 112 -15.83 -13.59 -2.38
CA LYS A 112 -14.81 -14.05 -1.41
C LYS A 112 -14.24 -15.39 -1.87
N ASP A 113 -12.94 -15.43 -1.97
CA ASP A 113 -12.17 -16.68 -2.13
C ASP A 113 -11.58 -17.16 -0.80
N THR A 114 -10.95 -18.32 -0.83
CA THR A 114 -10.28 -18.94 0.34
C THR A 114 -9.19 -18.06 0.98
N ALA A 115 -8.49 -17.25 0.18
CA ALA A 115 -7.44 -16.36 0.68
C ALA A 115 -8.06 -15.18 1.44
N MET A 116 -9.14 -14.59 0.91
CA MET A 116 -9.89 -13.53 1.58
C MET A 116 -10.52 -14.02 2.88
N GLU A 117 -11.11 -15.22 2.90
CA GLU A 117 -11.66 -15.82 4.12
C GLU A 117 -10.58 -16.02 5.20
N LYS A 118 -9.38 -16.48 4.81
CA LYS A 118 -8.22 -16.63 5.70
C LYS A 118 -7.78 -15.28 6.30
N LEU A 119 -7.77 -14.21 5.50
CA LEU A 119 -7.47 -12.85 5.95
C LEU A 119 -8.53 -12.32 6.91
N ILE A 120 -9.81 -12.48 6.59
CA ILE A 120 -10.93 -12.08 7.43
C ILE A 120 -10.84 -12.76 8.80
N LYS A 121 -10.67 -14.07 8.81
CA LYS A 121 -10.52 -14.84 10.05
C LYS A 121 -9.33 -14.39 10.89
N ALA A 122 -8.18 -14.14 10.26
CA ALA A 122 -7.01 -13.62 10.97
C ALA A 122 -7.24 -12.21 11.52
N ALA A 123 -7.93 -11.34 10.77
CA ALA A 123 -8.26 -10.00 11.20
C ALA A 123 -9.19 -9.99 12.42
N GLU A 124 -10.24 -10.81 12.42
CA GLU A 124 -11.17 -10.99 13.55
C GLU A 124 -10.44 -11.47 14.82
N GLN A 125 -9.55 -12.46 14.66
CA GLN A 125 -8.78 -13.03 15.78
C GLN A 125 -7.76 -12.06 16.38
N ASN A 126 -7.34 -11.03 15.65
CA ASN A 126 -6.31 -10.08 16.08
C ASN A 126 -6.81 -8.64 16.22
N ASN A 127 -8.12 -8.43 16.32
CA ASN A 127 -8.76 -7.12 16.47
C ASN A 127 -8.41 -6.11 15.36
N THR A 128 -8.15 -6.60 14.15
CA THR A 128 -8.00 -5.77 12.94
C THR A 128 -9.38 -5.46 12.38
N LYS A 129 -9.71 -4.19 12.21
CA LYS A 129 -11.01 -3.77 11.67
C LYS A 129 -11.01 -3.86 10.14
N ILE A 130 -12.05 -4.49 9.58
CA ILE A 130 -12.17 -4.68 8.14
C ILE A 130 -13.10 -3.62 7.55
N PHE A 131 -12.75 -3.12 6.36
CA PHE A 131 -13.62 -2.30 5.52
C PHE A 131 -13.48 -2.73 4.06
N TYR A 132 -14.55 -2.53 3.29
CA TYR A 132 -14.59 -2.95 1.89
C TYR A 132 -14.52 -1.75 0.96
N LEU A 133 -13.81 -1.93 -0.14
CA LEU A 133 -13.52 -0.92 -1.14
C LEU A 133 -14.01 -1.38 -2.50
N SER A 134 -14.74 -0.49 -3.16
CA SER A 134 -15.20 -0.64 -4.53
C SER A 134 -15.22 0.74 -5.19
N ARG A 135 -15.39 0.79 -6.49
CA ARG A 135 -15.42 2.02 -7.27
C ARG A 135 -16.27 3.12 -6.61
N GLY A 136 -15.74 4.35 -6.63
CA GLY A 136 -16.34 5.54 -6.04
C GLY A 136 -16.08 5.71 -4.54
N ARG A 137 -15.51 4.71 -3.86
CA ARG A 137 -15.04 4.87 -2.48
C ARG A 137 -13.75 5.68 -2.46
N MET A 138 -13.44 6.27 -1.30
CA MET A 138 -12.25 7.10 -1.13
C MET A 138 -11.53 6.75 0.17
N ILE A 139 -10.19 6.75 0.10
CA ILE A 139 -9.32 6.76 1.27
C ILE A 139 -8.82 8.18 1.45
N ARG A 140 -9.15 8.82 2.57
CA ARG A 140 -8.83 10.22 2.80
C ARG A 140 -8.18 10.44 4.17
N THR A 141 -7.05 11.14 4.15
CA THR A 141 -6.42 11.76 5.32
C THR A 141 -6.20 13.25 5.02
N ARG A 142 -5.47 13.97 5.87
CA ARG A 142 -5.15 15.38 5.61
C ARG A 142 -4.26 15.57 4.37
N ASP A 143 -3.39 14.61 4.08
CA ASP A 143 -2.32 14.68 3.07
C ASP A 143 -2.42 13.57 2.02
N THR A 144 -3.47 12.77 2.07
CA THR A 144 -3.73 11.68 1.13
C THR A 144 -5.21 11.67 0.75
N CYS A 145 -5.49 11.54 -0.54
CA CYS A 145 -6.83 11.41 -1.07
C CYS A 145 -6.78 10.48 -2.29
N LEU A 146 -7.09 9.22 -2.09
CA LEU A 146 -7.12 8.18 -3.12
C LEU A 146 -8.56 7.80 -3.41
N GLU A 147 -8.96 7.87 -4.65
CA GLU A 147 -10.24 7.40 -5.18
C GLU A 147 -10.07 5.98 -5.70
N ILE A 148 -11.00 5.11 -5.39
CA ILE A 148 -11.07 3.76 -5.93
C ILE A 148 -11.74 3.83 -7.30
N LEU A 149 -11.00 3.50 -8.34
CA LEU A 149 -11.51 3.48 -9.72
C LEU A 149 -12.05 2.11 -10.12
N HIS A 150 -11.51 1.06 -9.53
CA HIS A 150 -11.80 -0.34 -9.84
C HIS A 150 -11.58 -1.22 -8.60
N PRO A 151 -12.28 -2.37 -8.43
CA PRO A 151 -13.37 -2.89 -9.26
C PRO A 151 -14.71 -2.22 -8.98
N GLN A 152 -15.71 -2.47 -9.82
CA GLN A 152 -17.11 -2.21 -9.48
C GLN A 152 -17.52 -3.13 -8.34
N LYS A 153 -18.53 -2.69 -7.57
CA LYS A 153 -19.09 -3.50 -6.49
C LYS A 153 -19.64 -4.83 -7.03
N ASN A 154 -19.30 -5.93 -6.34
CA ASN A 154 -19.68 -7.29 -6.71
C ASN A 154 -19.25 -7.69 -8.15
N SER A 155 -18.09 -7.25 -8.58
CA SER A 155 -17.51 -7.66 -9.85
C SER A 155 -17.28 -9.17 -9.89
N ASN A 156 -17.65 -9.82 -11.00
CA ASN A 156 -17.42 -11.25 -11.26
C ASN A 156 -16.19 -11.49 -12.14
N MET A 157 -15.32 -10.49 -12.28
CA MET A 157 -14.08 -10.62 -13.05
C MET A 157 -13.10 -11.57 -12.36
N GLU A 158 -12.17 -12.13 -13.14
CA GLU A 158 -11.06 -12.91 -12.58
C GLU A 158 -10.20 -12.07 -11.63
N LYS A 159 -9.48 -12.72 -10.71
CA LYS A 159 -8.76 -12.08 -9.60
C LYS A 159 -7.94 -10.86 -10.02
N ASN A 160 -7.02 -11.03 -11.00
CA ASN A 160 -6.14 -9.96 -11.42
C ASN A 160 -6.93 -8.85 -12.14
N ALA A 161 -7.84 -9.24 -13.03
CA ALA A 161 -8.71 -8.28 -13.70
C ALA A 161 -9.57 -7.47 -12.71
N ALA A 162 -9.92 -8.03 -11.55
CA ALA A 162 -10.68 -7.39 -10.47
C ALA A 162 -9.78 -6.68 -9.44
N SER A 163 -8.48 -6.48 -9.71
CA SER A 163 -7.57 -5.78 -8.79
C SER A 163 -8.06 -4.39 -8.42
N LEU A 164 -7.90 -4.01 -7.15
CA LEU A 164 -8.21 -2.67 -6.68
C LEU A 164 -7.26 -1.65 -7.32
N VAL A 165 -7.81 -0.69 -8.04
CA VAL A 165 -7.07 0.41 -8.65
C VAL A 165 -7.42 1.71 -7.94
N MET A 166 -6.39 2.41 -7.48
CA MET A 166 -6.52 3.65 -6.70
C MET A 166 -5.79 4.79 -7.39
N GLN A 167 -6.47 5.93 -7.59
CA GLN A 167 -5.85 7.12 -8.15
C GLN A 167 -6.09 8.34 -7.25
N GLY A 168 -5.09 9.19 -7.11
CA GLY A 168 -5.23 10.46 -6.41
C GLY A 168 -3.94 10.96 -5.80
N LYS A 169 -4.06 11.89 -4.85
CA LYS A 169 -2.91 12.51 -4.21
C LYS A 169 -2.45 11.74 -2.97
N VAL A 170 -1.14 11.46 -2.92
CA VAL A 170 -0.45 10.97 -1.74
C VAL A 170 0.73 11.88 -1.45
N LEU A 171 0.74 12.55 -0.30
CA LEU A 171 1.80 13.50 0.11
C LEU A 171 2.12 14.55 -0.97
N GLY A 172 1.13 14.98 -1.73
CA GLY A 172 1.26 15.98 -2.78
C GLY A 172 1.43 15.44 -4.20
N TYR A 173 1.88 14.19 -4.37
CA TYR A 173 2.09 13.56 -5.68
C TYR A 173 0.81 12.92 -6.21
N GLN A 174 0.53 13.09 -7.50
CA GLN A 174 -0.54 12.37 -8.20
C GLN A 174 -0.07 10.94 -8.51
N MET A 175 -0.72 9.97 -7.91
CA MET A 175 -0.36 8.56 -7.99
C MET A 175 -1.47 7.71 -8.58
N LEU A 176 -1.06 6.64 -9.28
CA LEU A 176 -1.93 5.58 -9.74
C LEU A 176 -1.32 4.24 -9.30
N LEU A 177 -2.04 3.56 -8.40
CA LEU A 177 -1.71 2.23 -7.90
C LEU A 177 -2.67 1.23 -8.55
N THR A 178 -2.15 0.31 -9.34
CA THR A 178 -2.93 -0.52 -10.26
C THR A 178 -3.13 -1.96 -9.79
N GLY A 179 -2.44 -2.36 -8.70
CA GLY A 179 -2.37 -3.79 -8.37
C GLY A 179 -1.87 -4.58 -9.57
N ASP A 180 -2.53 -5.69 -9.86
CA ASP A 180 -2.23 -6.56 -11.00
C ASP A 180 -3.33 -6.54 -12.06
N VAL A 181 -4.00 -5.39 -12.19
CA VAL A 181 -5.07 -5.24 -13.19
C VAL A 181 -4.58 -5.64 -14.59
N GLU A 182 -5.34 -6.50 -15.23
CA GLU A 182 -5.08 -6.98 -16.59
C GLU A 182 -6.02 -6.35 -17.61
N LYS A 183 -5.84 -6.71 -18.87
CA LYS A 183 -6.49 -6.11 -20.04
C LYS A 183 -7.97 -5.79 -19.85
N GLU A 184 -8.77 -6.72 -19.32
CA GLU A 184 -10.21 -6.52 -19.14
C GLU A 184 -10.52 -5.38 -18.14
N GLY A 185 -9.76 -5.32 -17.02
CA GLY A 185 -9.86 -4.23 -16.06
C GLY A 185 -9.31 -2.91 -16.61
N GLU A 186 -8.24 -2.94 -17.41
CA GLU A 186 -7.72 -1.74 -18.08
C GLU A 186 -8.74 -1.16 -19.07
N GLU A 187 -9.41 -1.99 -19.87
CA GLU A 187 -10.45 -1.55 -20.80
C GLU A 187 -11.60 -0.84 -20.09
N GLN A 188 -12.01 -1.32 -18.92
CA GLN A 188 -13.00 -0.63 -18.08
C GLN A 188 -12.47 0.72 -17.58
N LEU A 189 -11.22 0.76 -17.09
CA LEU A 189 -10.58 1.98 -16.60
C LEU A 189 -10.45 3.06 -17.69
N LEU A 190 -10.12 2.66 -18.92
CA LEU A 190 -10.00 3.56 -20.08
C LEU A 190 -11.32 4.27 -20.40
N GLY A 191 -12.45 3.58 -20.21
CA GLY A 191 -13.80 4.15 -20.35
C GLY A 191 -14.20 5.11 -19.21
N GLU A 192 -13.47 5.17 -18.11
CA GLU A 192 -13.96 5.66 -16.83
C GLU A 192 -13.05 6.67 -16.11
N GLY A 193 -12.69 7.75 -16.79
CA GLY A 193 -12.21 8.94 -16.06
C GLY A 193 -10.80 8.87 -15.46
N LEU A 194 -9.92 7.99 -15.97
CA LEU A 194 -8.49 8.03 -15.67
C LEU A 194 -7.91 9.42 -15.92
N LYS A 195 -7.13 9.92 -14.96
CA LYS A 195 -6.45 11.21 -15.03
C LYS A 195 -4.95 11.00 -15.24
N GLN A 196 -4.29 12.03 -15.74
CA GLN A 196 -2.83 12.06 -15.77
C GLN A 196 -2.26 11.84 -14.36
N THR A 197 -1.10 11.22 -14.27
CA THR A 197 -0.47 10.89 -13.00
C THR A 197 1.03 11.16 -13.03
N GLU A 198 1.61 11.55 -11.92
CA GLU A 198 3.07 11.76 -11.81
C GLU A 198 3.77 10.41 -11.59
N ILE A 199 3.20 9.57 -10.73
CA ILE A 199 3.80 8.27 -10.37
C ILE A 199 2.80 7.15 -10.65
N LEU A 200 3.18 6.25 -11.53
CA LEU A 200 2.46 5.02 -11.85
C LEU A 200 3.16 3.81 -11.24
N LYS A 201 2.47 3.00 -10.45
CA LYS A 201 2.88 1.62 -10.22
C LYS A 201 2.40 0.79 -11.41
N ALA A 202 3.30 0.25 -12.21
CA ALA A 202 2.95 -0.61 -13.35
C ALA A 202 2.21 -1.86 -12.88
N ALA A 203 1.16 -2.24 -13.59
CA ALA A 203 0.35 -3.38 -13.23
C ALA A 203 1.10 -4.70 -13.43
N HIS A 204 0.75 -5.68 -12.59
CA HIS A 204 1.18 -7.07 -12.69
C HIS A 204 2.69 -7.22 -12.92
N HIS A 205 3.48 -6.54 -12.07
CA HIS A 205 4.95 -6.57 -12.05
C HIS A 205 5.61 -6.28 -13.42
N GLY A 206 4.93 -5.49 -14.28
CA GLY A 206 5.37 -5.19 -15.65
C GLY A 206 5.09 -6.30 -16.66
N SER A 207 4.08 -7.14 -16.41
CA SER A 207 3.61 -8.17 -17.35
C SER A 207 3.26 -7.56 -18.70
N LYS A 208 3.56 -8.30 -19.77
CA LYS A 208 3.17 -7.93 -21.15
C LYS A 208 1.66 -7.86 -21.40
N ASN A 209 0.85 -8.42 -20.50
CA ASN A 209 -0.61 -8.44 -20.57
C ASN A 209 -1.27 -7.27 -19.84
N SER A 210 -0.48 -6.34 -19.32
CA SER A 210 -0.94 -5.20 -18.52
C SER A 210 -0.19 -3.93 -18.90
N THR A 211 -0.66 -2.79 -18.42
CA THR A 211 -0.04 -1.47 -18.67
C THR A 211 0.13 -1.21 -20.17
N SER A 212 -0.97 -1.34 -20.91
CA SER A 212 -1.00 -1.20 -22.37
C SER A 212 -0.54 0.19 -22.85
N SER A 213 -0.14 0.28 -24.12
CA SER A 213 0.25 1.57 -24.72
C SER A 213 -0.89 2.59 -24.67
N GLU A 214 -2.14 2.16 -24.82
CA GLU A 214 -3.32 3.03 -24.72
C GLU A 214 -3.50 3.55 -23.29
N PHE A 215 -3.32 2.67 -22.31
CA PHE A 215 -3.35 3.05 -20.89
C PHE A 215 -2.25 4.08 -20.57
N LEU A 216 -1.01 3.86 -21.01
CA LEU A 216 0.09 4.80 -20.83
C LEU A 216 -0.15 6.14 -21.51
N GLN A 217 -0.70 6.16 -22.72
CA GLN A 217 -1.08 7.40 -23.42
C GLN A 217 -2.16 8.18 -22.66
N LYS A 218 -3.05 7.49 -21.94
CA LYS A 218 -4.10 8.11 -21.16
C LYS A 218 -3.58 8.73 -19.86
N VAL A 219 -2.74 7.99 -19.10
CA VAL A 219 -2.26 8.41 -17.77
C VAL A 219 -1.00 9.25 -17.82
N GLN A 220 -0.19 9.16 -18.86
CA GLN A 220 1.02 9.96 -19.12
C GLN A 220 1.92 10.11 -17.88
N PRO A 221 2.42 9.01 -17.28
CA PRO A 221 3.19 9.10 -16.05
C PRO A 221 4.55 9.75 -16.28
N GLU A 222 5.00 10.58 -15.32
CA GLU A 222 6.37 11.10 -15.31
C GLU A 222 7.36 10.03 -14.84
N GLN A 223 6.91 9.17 -13.91
CA GLN A 223 7.70 8.05 -13.37
C GLN A 223 6.84 6.80 -13.31
N THR A 224 7.41 5.68 -13.72
CA THR A 224 6.78 4.36 -13.61
C THR A 224 7.62 3.48 -12.72
N ILE A 225 7.01 2.91 -11.70
CA ILE A 225 7.63 1.97 -10.77
C ILE A 225 7.19 0.56 -11.15
N ILE A 226 8.16 -0.32 -11.37
CA ILE A 226 7.93 -1.75 -11.59
C ILE A 226 8.48 -2.50 -10.38
N SER A 227 7.60 -3.11 -9.62
CA SER A 227 7.95 -3.94 -8.47
C SER A 227 8.01 -5.40 -8.93
N CYS A 228 9.20 -5.98 -8.98
CA CYS A 228 9.38 -7.35 -9.49
C CYS A 228 10.62 -8.01 -8.90
N GLY A 229 10.65 -9.34 -8.90
CA GLY A 229 11.81 -10.13 -8.52
C GLY A 229 12.88 -10.19 -9.63
N GLN A 230 14.08 -10.67 -9.28
CA GLN A 230 15.24 -10.73 -10.21
C GLN A 230 15.00 -11.58 -11.47
N ASN A 231 14.10 -12.54 -11.43
CA ASN A 231 13.80 -13.45 -12.54
C ASN A 231 12.38 -13.26 -13.09
N ASN A 232 11.84 -12.07 -12.98
CA ASN A 232 10.54 -11.73 -13.55
C ASN A 232 10.58 -11.90 -15.08
N ARG A 233 9.62 -12.66 -15.66
CA ARG A 233 9.57 -12.99 -17.08
C ARG A 233 8.27 -12.56 -17.73
#